data_65fd2ea675cb72f5f00407b3085fd81c
#
_entry.id   65fd2ea675cb72f5f00407b3085fd81c
#
_cell.length_a   1.000
_cell.length_b   1.000
_cell.length_c   1.000
_cell.angle_alpha   90.00
_cell.angle_beta   90.00
_cell.angle_gamma   90.00
#
_symmetry.space_group_name_H-M   'P 1'
#
loop_
_entity.id
_entity.type
_entity.pdbx_description
1 polymer ?
#
loop_
_entity_poly.entity_id
_entity_poly.type
_entity_poly.pdbx_seq_one_letter_code
_entity_poly.pdbx_strand_id
1 'polypeptide(L)'
;MELVWIVIAVLTVAGIAVFAFRDKLRGKAVPDDIKPGKPLPEVSAVDENGAPLSSGDLRGRPSVLLFVRGNWCPFCSKQVQKLTQYYREINESGAHLILVTPKPLETTRRVAEFFNVAFEFWLDDSLAIGRQLGLVHEAGVPKSYDREYGRDTLWPTTLVVDRDGVIRHTELSRFIADRPDPEKILRIVRSL
;
A
#
# COMPACT_ATOMS: atom_id res chain seq x y z
N MET A 1 -42.09 -32.31 -1.76
CA MET A 1 -40.79 -33.00 -1.82
C MET A 1 -39.81 -32.29 -2.79
N GLU A 2 -40.26 -31.85 -3.95
CA GLU A 2 -39.38 -31.22 -4.97
C GLU A 2 -38.70 -29.92 -4.48
N LEU A 3 -39.43 -29.06 -3.75
CA LEU A 3 -38.85 -27.81 -3.22
C LEU A 3 -37.68 -28.04 -2.30
N VAL A 4 -37.66 -29.09 -1.51
CA VAL A 4 -36.56 -29.44 -0.59
C VAL A 4 -35.32 -29.81 -1.37
N TRP A 5 -35.44 -30.58 -2.45
CA TRP A 5 -34.32 -30.95 -3.29
C TRP A 5 -33.73 -29.76 -4.04
N ILE A 6 -34.56 -28.81 -4.50
CA ILE A 6 -34.10 -27.57 -5.12
C ILE A 6 -33.30 -26.73 -4.11
N VAL A 7 -33.77 -26.57 -2.89
CA VAL A 7 -33.06 -25.83 -1.84
C VAL A 7 -31.72 -26.48 -1.52
N ILE A 8 -31.68 -27.81 -1.38
CA ILE A 8 -30.42 -28.54 -1.13
C ILE A 8 -29.44 -28.34 -2.30
N ALA A 9 -29.91 -28.45 -3.54
CA ALA A 9 -29.06 -28.23 -4.71
C ALA A 9 -28.49 -26.81 -4.77
N VAL A 10 -29.29 -25.80 -4.52
CA VAL A 10 -28.83 -24.39 -4.48
C VAL A 10 -27.81 -24.17 -3.38
N LEU A 11 -28.05 -24.67 -2.16
CA LEU A 11 -27.09 -24.55 -1.05
C LEU A 11 -25.76 -25.29 -1.33
N THR A 12 -25.84 -26.45 -1.99
CA THR A 12 -24.64 -27.21 -2.37
C THR A 12 -23.82 -26.46 -3.41
N VAL A 13 -24.44 -25.93 -4.45
CA VAL A 13 -23.77 -25.14 -5.48
C VAL A 13 -23.18 -23.86 -4.89
N ALA A 14 -23.92 -23.18 -4.02
CA ALA A 14 -23.41 -22.00 -3.31
C ALA A 14 -22.21 -22.34 -2.43
N GLY A 15 -22.26 -23.45 -1.70
CA GLY A 15 -21.14 -23.94 -0.88
C GLY A 15 -19.89 -24.28 -1.72
N ILE A 16 -20.07 -24.94 -2.85
CA ILE A 16 -18.98 -25.26 -3.79
C ILE A 16 -18.40 -23.97 -4.36
N ALA A 17 -19.23 -22.99 -4.75
CA ALA A 17 -18.78 -21.70 -5.26
C ALA A 17 -17.97 -20.94 -4.20
N VAL A 18 -18.47 -20.85 -2.96
CA VAL A 18 -17.74 -20.22 -1.86
C VAL A 18 -16.40 -20.92 -1.60
N PHE A 19 -16.38 -22.26 -1.61
CA PHE A 19 -15.16 -23.04 -1.44
C PHE A 19 -14.16 -22.81 -2.59
N ALA A 20 -14.62 -22.82 -3.83
CA ALA A 20 -13.77 -22.61 -5.01
C ALA A 20 -13.20 -21.18 -5.11
N PHE A 21 -13.95 -20.19 -4.62
CA PHE A 21 -13.54 -18.79 -4.66
C PHE A 21 -12.95 -18.27 -3.33
N ARG A 22 -12.89 -19.10 -2.28
CA ARG A 22 -12.41 -18.71 -0.94
C ARG A 22 -11.04 -18.05 -0.97
N ASP A 23 -10.12 -18.52 -1.82
CA ASP A 23 -8.76 -17.97 -1.88
C ASP A 23 -8.72 -16.58 -2.58
N LYS A 24 -9.64 -16.35 -3.53
CA LYS A 24 -9.85 -15.03 -4.12
C LYS A 24 -10.51 -14.05 -3.13
N LEU A 25 -11.32 -14.56 -2.19
CA LEU A 25 -11.98 -13.76 -1.16
C LEU A 25 -11.06 -13.46 0.03
N ARG A 26 -10.02 -14.25 0.26
CA ARG A 26 -9.12 -14.10 1.40
C ARG A 26 -8.11 -12.95 1.30
N GLY A 27 -7.93 -12.37 0.14
CA GLY A 27 -6.88 -11.37 -0.08
C GLY A 27 -5.47 -11.96 -0.02
N LYS A 28 -4.48 -11.15 -0.34
CA LYS A 28 -3.07 -11.54 -0.28
C LYS A 28 -2.61 -11.64 1.18
N ALA A 29 -1.92 -12.71 1.53
CA ALA A 29 -1.28 -12.82 2.85
C ALA A 29 -0.15 -11.79 2.98
N VAL A 30 0.02 -11.24 4.18
CA VAL A 30 1.15 -10.36 4.49
C VAL A 30 2.45 -11.15 4.35
N PRO A 31 3.39 -10.71 3.49
CA PRO A 31 4.71 -11.34 3.38
C PRO A 31 5.42 -11.41 4.72
N ASP A 32 6.18 -12.48 4.94
CA ASP A 32 6.82 -12.72 6.24
C ASP A 32 7.80 -11.61 6.64
N ASP A 33 8.52 -11.04 5.68
CA ASP A 33 9.55 -10.03 5.93
C ASP A 33 9.01 -8.67 6.33
N ILE A 34 7.71 -8.43 6.13
CA ILE A 34 7.06 -7.17 6.53
C ILE A 34 6.00 -7.35 7.62
N LYS A 35 6.04 -8.45 8.37
CA LYS A 35 5.17 -8.65 9.53
C LYS A 35 5.58 -7.75 10.70
N PRO A 36 4.63 -7.28 11.53
CA PRO A 36 4.94 -6.53 12.74
C PRO A 36 5.94 -7.27 13.64
N GLY A 37 6.86 -6.50 14.22
CA GLY A 37 7.94 -7.02 15.08
C GLY A 37 9.24 -7.32 14.32
N LYS A 38 9.25 -7.29 13.00
CA LYS A 38 10.47 -7.47 12.18
C LYS A 38 11.12 -6.12 11.83
N PRO A 39 12.45 -6.10 11.66
CA PRO A 39 13.10 -4.93 11.08
C PRO A 39 12.63 -4.73 9.63
N LEU A 40 12.46 -3.48 9.22
CA LEU A 40 12.21 -3.16 7.82
C LEU A 40 13.42 -3.62 6.98
N PRO A 41 13.22 -4.45 5.94
CA PRO A 41 14.30 -4.84 5.05
C PRO A 41 15.02 -3.64 4.45
N GLU A 42 16.33 -3.78 4.19
CA GLU A 42 17.11 -2.76 3.52
C GLU A 42 16.61 -2.61 2.07
N VAL A 43 16.09 -1.44 1.76
CA VAL A 43 15.59 -1.10 0.41
C VAL A 43 16.17 0.25 -0.02
N SER A 44 16.36 0.41 -1.33
CA SER A 44 16.84 1.65 -1.94
C SER A 44 15.79 2.24 -2.86
N ALA A 45 15.68 3.55 -2.84
CA ALA A 45 14.78 4.35 -3.68
C ALA A 45 15.50 5.60 -4.17
N VAL A 46 14.79 6.44 -4.90
CA VAL A 46 15.15 7.83 -5.13
C VAL A 46 13.97 8.71 -4.71
N ASP A 47 14.27 9.91 -4.23
CA ASP A 47 13.24 10.90 -3.89
C ASP A 47 12.65 11.58 -5.14
N GLU A 48 11.76 12.54 -4.93
CA GLU A 48 11.17 13.36 -6.00
C GLU A 48 12.18 14.30 -6.69
N ASN A 49 13.38 14.46 -6.13
CA ASN A 49 14.48 15.23 -6.72
C ASN A 49 15.53 14.35 -7.40
N GLY A 50 15.34 13.02 -7.35
CA GLY A 50 16.28 12.04 -7.89
C GLY A 50 17.45 11.74 -6.97
N ALA A 51 17.42 12.21 -5.70
CA ALA A 51 18.44 11.88 -4.71
C ALA A 51 18.25 10.43 -4.21
N PRO A 52 19.34 9.68 -3.99
CA PRO A 52 19.24 8.32 -3.47
C PRO A 52 18.79 8.32 -2.01
N LEU A 53 17.93 7.37 -1.68
CA LEU A 53 17.38 7.12 -0.35
C LEU A 53 17.48 5.64 -0.01
N SER A 54 17.49 5.34 1.28
CA SER A 54 17.46 3.97 1.79
C SER A 54 16.54 3.83 3.00
N SER A 55 16.15 2.61 3.31
CA SER A 55 15.41 2.35 4.56
C SER A 55 16.21 2.68 5.81
N GLY A 56 17.54 2.73 5.72
CA GLY A 56 18.42 3.18 6.79
C GLY A 56 18.19 4.63 7.19
N ASP A 57 17.80 5.49 6.26
CA ASP A 57 17.55 6.92 6.47
C ASP A 57 16.27 7.18 7.31
N LEU A 58 15.44 6.15 7.51
CA LEU A 58 14.22 6.25 8.33
C LEU A 58 14.49 6.13 9.83
N ARG A 59 15.70 5.74 10.22
CA ARG A 59 16.05 5.58 11.63
C ARG A 59 16.05 6.94 12.36
N GLY A 60 15.64 6.89 13.64
CA GLY A 60 15.54 8.08 14.49
C GLY A 60 14.16 8.74 14.50
N ARG A 61 13.29 8.43 13.51
CA ARG A 61 11.92 8.95 13.46
C ARG A 61 10.93 7.87 13.05
N PRO A 62 9.72 7.82 13.65
CA PRO A 62 8.68 6.94 13.15
C PRO A 62 8.33 7.27 11.69
N SER A 63 7.98 6.28 10.90
CA SER A 63 7.68 6.48 9.49
C SER A 63 6.43 5.70 9.08
N VAL A 64 5.59 6.32 8.26
CA VAL A 64 4.42 5.71 7.61
C VAL A 64 4.72 5.60 6.13
N LEU A 65 4.88 4.37 5.62
CA LEU A 65 5.10 4.10 4.22
C LEU A 65 3.80 3.64 3.57
N LEU A 66 3.36 4.38 2.55
CA LEU A 66 2.17 4.09 1.78
C LEU A 66 2.56 3.61 0.39
N PHE A 67 2.38 2.33 0.14
CA PHE A 67 2.58 1.74 -1.18
C PHE A 67 1.33 1.96 -2.03
N VAL A 68 1.47 2.70 -3.11
CA VAL A 68 0.37 3.03 -4.01
C VAL A 68 0.58 2.45 -5.40
N ARG A 69 -0.51 2.20 -6.11
CA ARG A 69 -0.49 1.56 -7.43
C ARG A 69 -0.09 2.53 -8.56
N GLY A 70 -0.23 3.81 -8.33
CA GLY A 70 -0.03 4.88 -9.30
C GLY A 70 -1.22 5.85 -9.32
N ASN A 71 -1.04 7.02 -9.93
CA ASN A 71 -2.06 8.08 -9.97
C ASN A 71 -3.25 7.78 -10.89
N TRP A 72 -3.18 6.76 -11.75
CA TRP A 72 -4.34 6.26 -12.49
C TRP A 72 -5.37 5.55 -11.60
N CYS A 73 -5.00 5.18 -10.36
CA CYS A 73 -5.85 4.43 -9.45
C CYS A 73 -6.71 5.39 -8.59
N PRO A 74 -8.05 5.48 -8.80
CA PRO A 74 -8.90 6.43 -8.08
C PRO A 74 -8.93 6.16 -6.56
N PHE A 75 -8.77 4.90 -6.14
CA PHE A 75 -8.72 4.53 -4.72
C PHE A 75 -7.43 5.03 -4.05
N CYS A 76 -6.31 5.06 -4.79
CA CYS A 76 -5.06 5.62 -4.29
C CYS A 76 -5.16 7.13 -4.14
N SER A 77 -5.70 7.83 -5.15
CA SER A 77 -5.93 9.28 -5.08
C SER A 77 -6.84 9.66 -3.91
N LYS A 78 -7.92 8.89 -3.69
CA LYS A 78 -8.82 9.10 -2.56
C LYS A 78 -8.14 8.84 -1.20
N GLN A 79 -7.26 7.83 -1.13
CA GLN A 79 -6.47 7.55 0.07
C GLN A 79 -5.51 8.70 0.38
N VAL A 80 -4.75 9.16 -0.62
CA VAL A 80 -3.83 10.29 -0.48
C VAL A 80 -4.60 11.54 -0.03
N GLN A 81 -5.73 11.84 -0.66
CA GLN A 81 -6.58 12.98 -0.27
C GLN A 81 -7.06 12.89 1.19
N LYS A 82 -7.49 11.72 1.64
CA LYS A 82 -7.86 11.53 3.05
C LYS A 82 -6.68 11.74 3.99
N LEU A 83 -5.51 11.18 3.65
CA LEU A 83 -4.30 11.33 4.46
C LEU A 83 -3.78 12.76 4.49
N THR A 84 -4.06 13.57 3.48
CA THR A 84 -3.75 15.01 3.48
C THR A 84 -4.39 15.72 4.68
N GLN A 85 -5.59 15.32 5.09
CA GLN A 85 -6.27 15.88 6.25
C GLN A 85 -5.55 15.55 7.56
N TYR A 86 -4.90 14.39 7.65
CA TYR A 86 -4.16 13.91 8.82
C TYR A 86 -2.66 14.19 8.73
N TYR A 87 -2.18 14.68 7.59
CA TYR A 87 -0.77 14.92 7.34
C TYR A 87 -0.14 15.81 8.42
N ARG A 88 -0.81 16.91 8.76
CA ARG A 88 -0.32 17.83 9.80
C ARG A 88 -0.13 17.12 11.13
N GLU A 89 -1.12 16.35 11.56
CA GLU A 89 -1.10 15.63 12.84
C GLU A 89 -0.05 14.51 12.86
N ILE A 90 0.15 13.80 11.75
CA ILE A 90 1.21 12.80 11.61
C ILE A 90 2.58 13.49 11.70
N ASN A 91 2.76 14.60 11.01
CA ASN A 91 4.02 15.35 11.01
C ASN A 91 4.30 16.00 12.38
N GLU A 92 3.30 16.57 13.03
CA GLU A 92 3.40 17.13 14.38
C GLU A 92 3.73 16.06 15.44
N SER A 93 3.34 14.79 15.20
CA SER A 93 3.77 13.67 16.04
C SER A 93 5.23 13.25 15.82
N GLY A 94 5.95 13.92 14.92
CA GLY A 94 7.35 13.67 14.60
C GLY A 94 7.56 12.53 13.62
N ALA A 95 6.52 12.03 12.97
CA ALA A 95 6.63 10.94 12.00
C ALA A 95 6.78 11.45 10.56
N HIS A 96 7.48 10.67 9.73
CA HIS A 96 7.49 10.85 8.27
C HIS A 96 6.25 10.22 7.64
N LEU A 97 5.71 10.86 6.62
CA LEU A 97 4.71 10.25 5.74
C LEU A 97 5.30 10.10 4.33
N ILE A 98 5.57 8.88 3.94
CA ILE A 98 6.29 8.52 2.72
C ILE A 98 5.34 7.82 1.75
N LEU A 99 5.30 8.32 0.51
CA LEU A 99 4.54 7.71 -0.57
C LEU A 99 5.48 6.89 -1.47
N VAL A 100 5.37 5.57 -1.41
CA VAL A 100 6.10 4.66 -2.30
C VAL A 100 5.27 4.41 -3.55
N THR A 101 5.79 4.82 -4.71
CA THR A 101 5.03 4.83 -5.97
C THR A 101 5.85 4.30 -7.14
N PRO A 102 5.25 3.50 -8.06
CA PRO A 102 5.93 3.04 -9.27
C PRO A 102 5.95 4.11 -10.38
N LYS A 103 5.73 5.39 -10.07
CA LYS A 103 5.64 6.43 -11.08
C LYS A 103 6.97 7.10 -11.36
N PRO A 104 7.19 7.51 -12.64
CA PRO A 104 8.26 8.44 -12.98
C PRO A 104 8.16 9.73 -12.16
N LEU A 105 9.32 10.31 -11.87
CA LEU A 105 9.50 11.48 -11.02
C LEU A 105 8.57 12.66 -11.39
N GLU A 106 8.48 12.99 -12.67
CA GLU A 106 7.67 14.12 -13.14
C GLU A 106 6.18 13.99 -12.79
N THR A 107 5.62 12.79 -12.95
CA THR A 107 4.22 12.54 -12.60
C THR A 107 4.00 12.61 -11.08
N THR A 108 4.96 12.13 -10.30
CA THR A 108 4.91 12.19 -8.83
C THR A 108 4.93 13.63 -8.34
N ARG A 109 5.77 14.49 -8.91
CA ARG A 109 5.79 15.92 -8.59
C ARG A 109 4.45 16.60 -8.84
N ARG A 110 3.83 16.34 -10.02
CA ARG A 110 2.50 16.89 -10.32
C ARG A 110 1.42 16.47 -9.34
N VAL A 111 1.49 15.25 -8.83
CA VAL A 111 0.57 14.78 -7.78
C VAL A 111 0.80 15.55 -6.47
N ALA A 112 2.04 15.74 -6.05
CA ALA A 112 2.39 16.49 -4.85
C ALA A 112 1.91 17.96 -4.95
N GLU A 113 2.18 18.62 -6.07
CA GLU A 113 1.73 19.98 -6.36
C GLU A 113 0.21 20.11 -6.35
N PHE A 114 -0.49 19.17 -7.02
CA PHE A 114 -1.94 19.17 -7.09
C PHE A 114 -2.61 19.08 -5.71
N PHE A 115 -2.06 18.25 -4.82
CA PHE A 115 -2.58 18.10 -3.46
C PHE A 115 -2.00 19.12 -2.46
N ASN A 116 -1.05 19.97 -2.88
CA ASN A 116 -0.35 20.93 -2.03
C ASN A 116 0.14 20.29 -0.72
N VAL A 117 0.83 19.17 -0.83
CA VAL A 117 1.34 18.40 0.31
C VAL A 117 2.84 18.18 0.17
N ALA A 118 3.56 18.30 1.27
CA ALA A 118 4.97 17.99 1.38
C ALA A 118 5.15 16.51 1.78
N PHE A 119 4.60 15.58 0.99
CA PHE A 119 4.91 14.16 1.16
C PHE A 119 6.36 13.89 0.75
N GLU A 120 7.00 13.00 1.47
CA GLU A 120 8.22 12.38 0.98
C GLU A 120 7.84 11.31 -0.04
N PHE A 121 8.47 11.34 -1.22
CA PHE A 121 8.21 10.36 -2.26
C PHE A 121 9.39 9.43 -2.43
N TRP A 122 9.12 8.13 -2.42
CA TRP A 122 10.07 7.09 -2.80
C TRP A 122 9.61 6.51 -4.12
N LEU A 123 10.44 6.66 -5.15
CA LEU A 123 10.13 6.18 -6.48
C LEU A 123 10.62 4.75 -6.64
N ASP A 124 9.70 3.86 -6.97
CA ASP A 124 9.92 2.44 -7.24
C ASP A 124 9.48 2.10 -8.68
N ASP A 125 9.98 2.84 -9.66
CA ASP A 125 9.60 2.72 -11.08
C ASP A 125 9.94 1.34 -11.66
N SER A 126 11.00 0.73 -11.19
CA SER A 126 11.42 -0.64 -11.52
C SER A 126 10.68 -1.72 -10.73
N LEU A 127 9.86 -1.37 -9.75
CA LEU A 127 9.24 -2.27 -8.77
C LEU A 127 10.27 -3.10 -7.96
N ALA A 128 11.48 -2.60 -7.76
CA ALA A 128 12.54 -3.30 -7.03
C ALA A 128 12.17 -3.46 -5.55
N ILE A 129 11.69 -2.38 -4.91
CA ILE A 129 11.18 -2.40 -3.54
C ILE A 129 9.98 -3.34 -3.45
N GLY A 130 9.02 -3.20 -4.39
CA GLY A 130 7.85 -4.05 -4.45
C GLY A 130 8.19 -5.52 -4.55
N ARG A 131 9.16 -5.90 -5.37
CA ARG A 131 9.63 -7.29 -5.48
C ARG A 131 10.28 -7.79 -4.20
N GLN A 132 11.19 -7.00 -3.64
CA GLN A 132 11.91 -7.37 -2.42
C GLN A 132 10.96 -7.57 -1.24
N LEU A 133 9.95 -6.73 -1.09
CA LEU A 133 8.97 -6.82 0.00
C LEU A 133 7.78 -7.75 -0.33
N GLY A 134 7.78 -8.40 -1.50
CA GLY A 134 6.68 -9.27 -1.92
C GLY A 134 5.37 -8.53 -2.20
N LEU A 135 5.44 -7.25 -2.58
CA LEU A 135 4.28 -6.37 -2.78
C LEU A 135 3.92 -6.13 -4.26
N VAL A 136 4.51 -6.86 -5.19
CA VAL A 136 4.14 -6.74 -6.60
C VAL A 136 2.76 -7.32 -6.85
N HIS A 137 1.95 -6.60 -7.59
CA HIS A 137 0.67 -7.01 -8.15
C HIS A 137 0.83 -7.21 -9.65
N GLU A 138 1.08 -8.45 -10.05
CA GLU A 138 1.25 -8.85 -11.45
C GLU A 138 -0.02 -8.57 -12.25
N ALA A 139 0.16 -8.08 -13.49
CA ALA A 139 -0.91 -7.67 -14.37
C ALA A 139 -1.96 -6.74 -13.70
N GLY A 140 -1.54 -5.98 -12.70
CA GLY A 140 -2.41 -5.12 -11.91
C GLY A 140 -2.76 -3.80 -12.60
N VAL A 141 -2.03 -3.37 -13.61
CA VAL A 141 -2.29 -2.14 -14.36
C VAL A 141 -3.37 -2.41 -15.42
N PRO A 142 -4.42 -1.56 -15.51
CA PRO A 142 -5.39 -1.67 -16.61
C PRO A 142 -4.73 -1.44 -17.97
N LYS A 143 -5.17 -2.17 -19.00
CA LYS A 143 -4.60 -2.10 -20.37
C LYS A 143 -4.51 -0.68 -20.93
N SER A 144 -5.40 0.22 -20.54
CA SER A 144 -5.39 1.62 -20.98
C SER A 144 -4.18 2.42 -20.46
N TYR A 145 -3.51 1.91 -19.43
CA TYR A 145 -2.37 2.56 -18.78
C TYR A 145 -1.07 1.76 -18.88
N ASP A 146 -1.09 0.56 -19.49
CA ASP A 146 0.07 -0.34 -19.55
C ASP A 146 1.26 0.28 -20.30
N ARG A 147 0.99 1.12 -21.28
CA ARG A 147 2.02 1.84 -22.04
C ARG A 147 2.84 2.79 -21.18
N GLU A 148 2.21 3.40 -20.18
CA GLU A 148 2.83 4.40 -19.30
C GLU A 148 3.41 3.78 -18.02
N TYR A 149 2.80 2.71 -17.53
CA TYR A 149 3.11 2.13 -16.22
C TYR A 149 3.66 0.70 -16.28
N GLY A 150 3.69 0.09 -17.49
CA GLY A 150 3.93 -1.33 -17.61
C GLY A 150 2.70 -2.15 -17.15
N ARG A 151 2.87 -3.47 -17.04
CA ARG A 151 1.77 -4.39 -16.69
C ARG A 151 1.57 -4.53 -15.18
N ASP A 152 2.65 -4.46 -14.43
CA ASP A 152 2.69 -4.74 -13.02
C ASP A 152 2.68 -3.45 -12.20
N THR A 153 2.21 -3.54 -10.97
CA THR A 153 2.18 -2.41 -10.03
C THR A 153 2.38 -2.90 -8.61
N LEU A 154 2.31 -1.99 -7.64
CA LEU A 154 2.38 -2.35 -6.22
C LEU A 154 1.01 -2.77 -5.69
N TRP A 155 1.01 -3.74 -4.78
CA TRP A 155 -0.15 -4.04 -3.96
C TRP A 155 -0.32 -2.96 -2.89
N PRO A 156 -1.50 -2.34 -2.76
CA PRO A 156 -1.69 -1.27 -1.79
C PRO A 156 -1.41 -1.76 -0.38
N THR A 157 -0.45 -1.12 0.26
CA THR A 157 0.05 -1.54 1.58
C THR A 157 0.38 -0.31 2.40
N THR A 158 0.15 -0.38 3.71
CA THR A 158 0.62 0.62 4.66
C THR A 158 1.51 -0.06 5.69
N LEU A 159 2.73 0.45 5.85
CA LEU A 159 3.64 0.06 6.92
C LEU A 159 3.79 1.23 7.89
N VAL A 160 3.82 0.93 9.19
CA VAL A 160 4.27 1.89 10.21
C VAL A 160 5.53 1.32 10.84
N VAL A 161 6.59 2.09 10.79
CA VAL A 161 7.93 1.72 11.27
C VAL A 161 8.30 2.65 12.40
N ASP A 162 8.89 2.15 13.47
CA ASP A 162 9.35 2.96 14.59
C ASP A 162 10.75 3.57 14.35
N ARG A 163 11.26 4.29 15.35
CA ARG A 163 12.57 4.96 15.33
C ARG A 163 13.76 4.02 15.17
N ASP A 164 13.59 2.75 15.57
CA ASP A 164 14.63 1.73 15.48
C ASP A 164 14.60 0.99 14.13
N GLY A 165 13.66 1.33 13.26
CA GLY A 165 13.45 0.68 11.97
C GLY A 165 12.64 -0.63 12.08
N VAL A 166 11.93 -0.86 13.20
CA VAL A 166 11.08 -2.04 13.40
C VAL A 166 9.66 -1.75 12.93
N ILE A 167 9.10 -2.65 12.14
CA ILE A 167 7.73 -2.58 11.67
C ILE A 167 6.78 -2.79 12.85
N ARG A 168 5.94 -1.83 13.15
CA ARG A 168 4.93 -1.87 14.22
C ARG A 168 3.53 -2.18 13.72
N HIS A 169 3.28 -1.88 12.46
CA HIS A 169 2.01 -2.19 11.82
C HIS A 169 2.18 -2.47 10.34
N THR A 170 1.45 -3.46 9.84
CA THR A 170 1.33 -3.78 8.42
C THR A 170 -0.13 -3.98 8.08
N GLU A 171 -0.61 -3.20 7.13
CA GLU A 171 -1.95 -3.36 6.58
C GLU A 171 -1.86 -3.53 5.07
N LEU A 172 -2.02 -4.76 4.63
CA LEU A 172 -2.10 -5.12 3.23
C LEU A 172 -3.57 -5.10 2.80
N SER A 173 -3.89 -4.33 1.77
CA SER A 173 -5.26 -4.27 1.25
C SER A 173 -5.77 -5.65 0.85
N ARG A 174 -6.94 -6.05 1.32
CA ARG A 174 -7.58 -7.34 0.97
C ARG A 174 -8.03 -7.38 -0.48
N PHE A 175 -8.37 -6.23 -1.03
CA PHE A 175 -8.72 -6.02 -2.43
C PHE A 175 -8.35 -4.59 -2.85
N ILE A 176 -8.36 -4.31 -4.14
CA ILE A 176 -7.82 -3.06 -4.72
C ILE A 176 -8.48 -1.76 -4.22
N ALA A 177 -9.67 -1.80 -3.67
CA ALA A 177 -10.37 -0.64 -3.11
C ALA A 177 -10.24 -0.54 -1.57
N ASP A 178 -9.73 -1.57 -0.91
CA ASP A 178 -9.51 -1.59 0.54
C ASP A 178 -8.37 -0.65 0.92
N ARG A 179 -8.59 0.21 1.91
CA ARG A 179 -7.62 1.19 2.39
C ARG A 179 -7.73 1.33 3.91
N PRO A 180 -6.60 1.50 4.60
CA PRO A 180 -6.60 1.70 6.03
C PRO A 180 -7.33 2.99 6.40
N ASP A 181 -7.87 2.99 7.60
CA ASP A 181 -8.42 4.18 8.24
C ASP A 181 -7.27 5.09 8.70
N PRO A 182 -7.19 6.35 8.23
CA PRO A 182 -6.16 7.29 8.62
C PRO A 182 -6.10 7.55 10.14
N GLU A 183 -7.23 7.55 10.83
CA GLU A 183 -7.27 7.71 12.29
C GLU A 183 -6.60 6.54 13.01
N LYS A 184 -6.75 5.33 12.48
CA LYS A 184 -6.06 4.14 13.02
C LYS A 184 -4.55 4.31 12.89
N ILE A 185 -4.08 4.75 11.72
CA ILE A 185 -2.65 5.00 11.48
C ILE A 185 -2.12 6.06 12.43
N LEU A 186 -2.83 7.18 12.57
CA LEU A 186 -2.45 8.25 13.49
C LEU A 186 -2.37 7.78 14.95
N ARG A 187 -3.33 6.97 15.42
CA ARG A 187 -3.28 6.39 16.76
C ARG A 187 -2.05 5.52 16.96
N ILE A 188 -1.69 4.69 15.97
CA ILE A 188 -0.49 3.84 16.03
C ILE A 188 0.75 4.72 16.11
N VAL A 189 0.89 5.71 15.24
CA VAL A 189 2.05 6.62 15.21
C VAL A 189 2.22 7.34 16.56
N ARG A 190 1.13 7.82 17.16
CA ARG A 190 1.15 8.51 18.47
C ARG A 190 1.54 7.60 19.63
N SER A 191 1.50 6.29 19.45
CA SER A 191 1.89 5.30 20.47
C SER A 191 3.36 4.89 20.39
N LEU A 192 4.12 5.40 19.40
CA LEU A 192 5.54 5.12 19.18
C LEU A 192 6.41 6.21 19.77
#